data_0cca1044ec6034c9b1b6c35d45f5d007
#
_entry.id   0cca1044ec6034c9b1b6c35d45f5d007
#
_cell.length_a   1.000
_cell.length_b   1.000
_cell.length_c   1.000
_cell.angle_alpha   90.00
_cell.angle_beta   90.00
_cell.angle_gamma   90.00
#
_symmetry.space_group_name_H-M   'P 1'
#
loop_
_entity.id
_entity.type
_entity.pdbx_description
1 polymer ?
#
loop_
_entity_poly.entity_id
_entity_poly.type
_entity_poly.pdbx_seq_one_letter_code
_entity_poly.pdbx_strand_id
1 'polypeptide(L)'
;MIRKPLALALILAALPAAAMAQHCGSLTLDVCPTPYDQTLPAAKDMLSWDQTSRVIGFRNDYRNYAGDVFRHGASTPLERAEKQLTDARYTLNGHTWNLQDYLKRENVSGMLVLKDGKVAWKYLAEGNTDTTLWTSRSVGKSVVSTLVGIAIQQGKIHSLDDLITVYEPELKGTAWDGVTLKQLIQHTSGVEWNEDYTDPQSHFARLTKCEAHPGAYACVRKIVTGLARQHPAGEQWSYSSGGAWLLGDILERATGMSLAAWLEQALWQPA
;
A
#
# COMPACT_ATOMS: atom_id res chain seq x y z
N MET A 1 -39.40 -49.26 -47.69
CA MET A 1 -38.82 -47.92 -47.56
C MET A 1 -38.87 -47.53 -46.09
N ILE A 2 -37.73 -47.69 -45.41
CA ILE A 2 -37.61 -47.43 -43.95
C ILE A 2 -36.93 -46.09 -43.84
N ARG A 3 -37.65 -45.07 -43.28
CA ARG A 3 -37.09 -43.74 -42.97
C ARG A 3 -36.37 -43.83 -41.62
N LYS A 4 -35.06 -43.53 -41.64
CA LYS A 4 -34.28 -43.31 -40.37
C LYS A 4 -34.58 -41.95 -39.79
N PRO A 5 -34.71 -41.80 -38.45
CA PRO A 5 -34.83 -40.48 -37.84
C PRO A 5 -33.46 -39.81 -37.75
N LEU A 6 -33.41 -38.53 -38.14
CA LEU A 6 -32.28 -37.64 -37.90
C LEU A 6 -32.24 -37.27 -36.40
N ALA A 7 -31.18 -37.68 -35.74
CA ALA A 7 -30.88 -37.20 -34.38
C ALA A 7 -30.26 -35.80 -34.46
N LEU A 8 -31.00 -34.81 -33.99
CA LEU A 8 -30.51 -33.42 -33.84
C LEU A 8 -29.68 -33.35 -32.54
N ALA A 9 -28.35 -33.32 -32.67
CA ALA A 9 -27.47 -33.11 -31.54
C ALA A 9 -27.51 -31.62 -31.16
N LEU A 10 -28.15 -31.30 -30.04
CA LEU A 10 -28.03 -29.99 -29.39
C LEU A 10 -26.61 -29.87 -28.81
N ILE A 11 -25.76 -29.05 -29.45
CA ILE A 11 -24.52 -28.61 -28.85
C ILE A 11 -24.89 -27.48 -27.88
N LEU A 12 -24.99 -27.80 -26.59
CA LEU A 12 -24.99 -26.78 -25.53
C LEU A 12 -23.56 -26.18 -25.48
N ALA A 13 -23.39 -25.02 -26.09
CA ALA A 13 -22.21 -24.18 -25.81
C ALA A 13 -22.32 -23.70 -24.36
N ALA A 14 -21.50 -24.26 -23.46
CA ALA A 14 -21.32 -23.72 -22.12
C ALA A 14 -20.65 -22.35 -22.28
N LEU A 15 -21.40 -21.27 -22.10
CA LEU A 15 -20.86 -19.94 -21.92
C LEU A 15 -20.01 -20.00 -20.64
N PRO A 16 -18.79 -19.43 -20.65
CA PRO A 16 -18.04 -19.30 -19.41
C PRO A 16 -18.88 -18.50 -18.42
N ALA A 17 -19.13 -19.07 -17.25
CA ALA A 17 -19.77 -18.36 -16.16
C ALA A 17 -18.89 -17.14 -15.87
N ALA A 18 -19.40 -15.95 -16.16
CA ALA A 18 -18.76 -14.72 -15.71
C ALA A 18 -18.62 -14.81 -14.18
N ALA A 19 -17.41 -14.75 -13.67
CA ALA A 19 -17.16 -14.74 -12.24
C ALA A 19 -17.93 -13.53 -11.66
N MET A 20 -18.92 -13.80 -10.82
CA MET A 20 -19.64 -12.73 -10.16
C MET A 20 -18.72 -12.09 -9.14
N ALA A 21 -18.54 -10.79 -9.23
CA ALA A 21 -17.80 -10.05 -8.22
C ALA A 21 -18.40 -10.28 -6.81
N GLN A 22 -17.53 -10.55 -5.83
CA GLN A 22 -17.91 -10.83 -4.45
C GLN A 22 -17.61 -9.63 -3.56
N HIS A 23 -18.51 -9.36 -2.60
CA HIS A 23 -18.25 -8.35 -1.59
C HIS A 23 -17.36 -8.94 -0.48
N CYS A 24 -16.15 -8.39 -0.34
CA CYS A 24 -15.16 -8.79 0.62
C CYS A 24 -14.94 -7.64 1.63
N GLY A 25 -15.83 -7.51 2.62
CA GLY A 25 -15.88 -6.34 3.47
C GLY A 25 -16.38 -5.12 2.69
N SER A 26 -15.61 -4.04 2.66
CA SER A 26 -15.92 -2.81 1.89
C SER A 26 -15.55 -2.89 0.41
N LEU A 27 -14.85 -3.94 -0.01
CA LEU A 27 -14.33 -4.10 -1.37
C LEU A 27 -15.16 -5.08 -2.19
N THR A 28 -15.27 -4.82 -3.48
CA THR A 28 -15.82 -5.76 -4.46
C THR A 28 -14.66 -6.38 -5.24
N LEU A 29 -14.41 -7.67 -5.07
CA LEU A 29 -13.33 -8.41 -5.68
C LEU A 29 -13.89 -9.58 -6.50
N ASP A 30 -13.11 -10.07 -7.48
CA ASP A 30 -13.52 -11.22 -8.28
C ASP A 30 -13.54 -12.50 -7.42
N VAL A 31 -12.62 -12.59 -6.46
CA VAL A 31 -12.56 -13.67 -5.45
C VAL A 31 -12.12 -13.07 -4.12
N CYS A 32 -12.84 -13.34 -3.06
CA CYS A 32 -12.42 -12.90 -1.73
C CYS A 32 -11.14 -13.64 -1.29
N PRO A 33 -10.14 -12.91 -0.76
CA PRO A 33 -8.97 -13.57 -0.18
C PRO A 33 -9.37 -14.50 0.95
N THR A 34 -8.79 -15.68 1.00
CA THR A 34 -9.05 -16.66 2.05
C THR A 34 -8.03 -16.55 3.18
N PRO A 35 -8.44 -16.88 4.39
CA PRO A 35 -9.81 -17.16 4.83
C PRO A 35 -10.56 -15.87 5.18
N TYR A 36 -11.60 -15.58 4.42
CA TYR A 36 -12.45 -14.38 4.62
C TYR A 36 -13.31 -14.47 5.90
N ASP A 37 -13.64 -15.68 6.34
CA ASP A 37 -14.49 -15.97 7.49
C ASP A 37 -13.77 -15.82 8.84
N GLN A 38 -12.47 -15.60 8.84
CA GLN A 38 -11.72 -15.40 10.08
C GLN A 38 -12.14 -14.12 10.81
N THR A 39 -12.28 -14.23 12.13
CA THR A 39 -12.46 -13.07 13.00
C THR A 39 -11.18 -12.24 13.00
N LEU A 40 -11.32 -10.94 12.70
CA LEU A 40 -10.17 -10.04 12.70
C LEU A 40 -9.72 -9.75 14.13
N PRO A 41 -8.40 -9.75 14.39
CA PRO A 41 -7.88 -9.22 15.64
C PRO A 41 -8.13 -7.72 15.71
N ALA A 42 -8.36 -7.20 16.92
CA ALA A 42 -8.64 -5.78 17.10
C ALA A 42 -7.47 -4.91 16.63
N ALA A 43 -7.72 -4.02 15.68
CA ALA A 43 -6.69 -3.18 15.06
C ALA A 43 -5.93 -2.31 16.09
N LYS A 44 -6.60 -1.87 17.17
CA LYS A 44 -5.99 -1.11 18.27
C LYS A 44 -4.87 -1.86 19.00
N ASP A 45 -4.88 -3.19 18.96
CA ASP A 45 -3.91 -4.05 19.64
C ASP A 45 -2.79 -4.54 18.71
N MET A 46 -2.67 -3.96 17.51
CA MET A 46 -1.76 -4.42 16.45
C MET A 46 -0.31 -4.57 16.90
N LEU A 47 0.18 -3.68 17.75
CA LEU A 47 1.57 -3.73 18.24
C LEU A 47 1.84 -4.92 19.16
N SER A 48 0.80 -5.46 19.80
CA SER A 48 0.86 -6.60 20.72
C SER A 48 0.35 -7.92 20.12
N TRP A 49 -0.04 -7.94 18.84
CA TRP A 49 -0.49 -9.17 18.19
C TRP A 49 0.57 -10.26 18.23
N ASP A 50 0.16 -11.47 18.56
CA ASP A 50 0.97 -12.66 18.32
C ASP A 50 1.10 -12.97 16.82
N GLN A 51 1.90 -13.96 16.46
CA GLN A 51 2.16 -14.27 15.04
C GLN A 51 0.88 -14.67 14.29
N THR A 52 0.00 -15.43 14.90
CA THR A 52 -1.27 -15.85 14.29
C THR A 52 -2.14 -14.64 14.02
N SER A 53 -2.32 -13.75 14.98
CA SER A 53 -3.07 -12.50 14.85
C SER A 53 -2.48 -11.57 13.79
N ARG A 54 -1.13 -11.49 13.70
CA ARG A 54 -0.45 -10.71 12.65
C ARG A 54 -0.77 -11.23 11.26
N VAL A 55 -0.69 -12.55 11.06
CA VAL A 55 -0.99 -13.16 9.77
C VAL A 55 -2.43 -12.90 9.35
N ILE A 56 -3.39 -13.13 10.27
CA ILE A 56 -4.81 -12.86 10.00
C ILE A 56 -5.06 -11.38 9.74
N GLY A 57 -4.55 -10.52 10.62
CA GLY A 57 -4.77 -9.07 10.53
C GLY A 57 -4.18 -8.47 9.26
N PHE A 58 -2.93 -8.81 8.92
CA PHE A 58 -2.26 -8.22 7.75
C PHE A 58 -2.80 -8.72 6.41
N ARG A 59 -3.33 -9.94 6.35
CA ARG A 59 -4.03 -10.46 5.15
C ARG A 59 -5.37 -9.78 4.92
N ASN A 60 -6.03 -9.35 5.98
CA ASN A 60 -7.41 -8.89 5.96
C ASN A 60 -7.56 -7.41 6.34
N ASP A 61 -6.48 -6.65 6.40
CA ASP A 61 -6.48 -5.26 6.84
C ASP A 61 -7.44 -4.36 6.01
N TYR A 62 -7.60 -4.66 4.73
CA TYR A 62 -8.55 -4.00 3.83
C TYR A 62 -10.01 -4.07 4.32
N ARG A 63 -10.35 -4.99 5.21
CA ARG A 63 -11.70 -5.13 5.79
C ARG A 63 -12.00 -4.09 6.88
N ASN A 64 -10.97 -3.42 7.38
CA ASN A 64 -11.08 -2.42 8.44
C ASN A 64 -11.37 -1.01 7.90
N TYR A 65 -11.18 -0.77 6.59
CA TYR A 65 -11.25 0.55 5.99
C TYR A 65 -12.10 0.53 4.72
N ALA A 66 -12.74 1.66 4.44
CA ALA A 66 -13.26 1.91 3.09
C ALA A 66 -12.06 2.18 2.17
N GLY A 67 -12.12 1.68 0.94
CA GLY A 67 -11.02 1.85 0.00
C GLY A 67 -11.43 1.56 -1.43
N ASP A 68 -10.56 1.94 -2.35
CA ASP A 68 -10.71 1.68 -3.77
C ASP A 68 -9.84 0.49 -4.20
N VAL A 69 -10.31 -0.26 -5.18
CA VAL A 69 -9.55 -1.33 -5.82
C VAL A 69 -8.90 -0.78 -7.08
N PHE A 70 -7.60 -1.00 -7.20
CA PHE A 70 -6.85 -0.74 -8.43
C PHE A 70 -6.29 -2.04 -8.98
N ARG A 71 -6.22 -2.14 -10.32
CA ARG A 71 -5.90 -3.39 -11.01
C ARG A 71 -4.57 -3.26 -11.74
N HIS A 72 -3.79 -4.33 -11.73
CA HIS A 72 -2.59 -4.43 -12.56
C HIS A 72 -2.98 -4.71 -14.03
N GLY A 73 -2.08 -4.38 -14.95
CA GLY A 73 -2.16 -4.77 -16.35
C GLY A 73 -1.77 -6.24 -16.58
N ALA A 74 -1.38 -6.55 -17.80
CA ALA A 74 -0.81 -7.87 -18.11
C ALA A 74 0.52 -8.03 -17.38
N SER A 75 0.60 -8.98 -16.45
CA SER A 75 1.85 -9.20 -15.70
C SER A 75 2.92 -9.84 -16.59
N THR A 76 4.16 -9.34 -16.48
CA THR A 76 5.33 -10.00 -17.04
C THR A 76 5.99 -10.83 -15.94
N PRO A 77 5.96 -12.17 -16.01
CA PRO A 77 6.58 -13.01 -15.00
C PRO A 77 8.08 -12.74 -14.91
N LEU A 78 8.59 -12.56 -13.70
CA LEU A 78 10.03 -12.47 -13.47
C LEU A 78 10.68 -13.83 -13.68
N GLU A 79 11.74 -13.86 -14.46
CA GLU A 79 12.53 -15.08 -14.65
C GLU A 79 13.19 -15.53 -13.33
N ARG A 80 13.38 -16.83 -13.16
CA ARG A 80 14.18 -17.37 -12.06
C ARG A 80 15.67 -17.28 -12.42
N ALA A 81 16.48 -16.86 -11.46
CA ALA A 81 17.93 -16.91 -11.59
C ALA A 81 18.39 -18.40 -11.63
N GLU A 82 19.38 -18.70 -12.47
CA GLU A 82 19.96 -20.05 -12.54
C GLU A 82 20.52 -20.49 -11.18
N LYS A 83 21.27 -19.58 -10.54
CA LYS A 83 21.79 -19.81 -9.17
C LYS A 83 20.81 -19.24 -8.16
N GLN A 84 20.21 -20.13 -7.37
CA GLN A 84 19.31 -19.76 -6.29
C GLN A 84 20.12 -19.43 -5.00
N LEU A 85 19.59 -18.49 -4.21
CA LEU A 85 20.18 -18.09 -2.95
C LEU A 85 19.74 -19.05 -1.83
N THR A 86 20.45 -20.18 -1.69
CA THR A 86 20.09 -21.23 -0.73
C THR A 86 20.97 -21.25 0.53
N ASP A 87 22.15 -20.64 0.48
CA ASP A 87 23.20 -20.72 1.49
C ASP A 87 23.63 -19.36 2.06
N ALA A 88 22.75 -18.34 1.93
CA ALA A 88 23.03 -17.02 2.49
C ALA A 88 23.30 -17.10 4.00
N ARG A 89 24.38 -16.46 4.42
CA ARG A 89 24.82 -16.37 5.80
C ARG A 89 25.15 -14.94 6.18
N TYR A 90 24.97 -14.60 7.43
CA TYR A 90 25.34 -13.29 7.96
C TYR A 90 25.87 -13.43 9.39
N THR A 91 26.70 -12.51 9.83
CA THR A 91 27.23 -12.47 11.18
C THR A 91 26.60 -11.32 11.96
N LEU A 92 26.07 -11.63 13.13
CA LEU A 92 25.49 -10.66 14.05
C LEU A 92 25.95 -11.01 15.47
N ASN A 93 26.53 -10.05 16.18
CA ASN A 93 27.04 -10.22 17.54
C ASN A 93 28.01 -11.42 17.70
N GLY A 94 28.89 -11.59 16.72
CA GLY A 94 29.91 -12.68 16.73
C GLY A 94 29.36 -14.08 16.39
N HIS A 95 28.06 -14.22 16.15
CA HIS A 95 27.44 -15.49 15.75
C HIS A 95 27.08 -15.46 14.24
N THR A 96 27.35 -16.57 13.56
CA THR A 96 26.99 -16.75 12.15
C THR A 96 25.65 -17.45 12.03
N TRP A 97 24.72 -16.77 11.37
CA TRP A 97 23.35 -17.18 11.13
C TRP A 97 23.17 -17.59 9.67
N ASN A 98 22.26 -18.50 9.40
CA ASN A 98 21.81 -18.81 8.04
C ASN A 98 20.43 -18.18 7.74
N LEU A 99 19.97 -18.39 6.52
CA LEU A 99 18.71 -17.82 6.06
C LEU A 99 17.50 -18.37 6.83
N GLN A 100 17.50 -19.66 7.18
CA GLN A 100 16.39 -20.27 7.93
C GLN A 100 16.30 -19.71 9.36
N ASP A 101 17.44 -19.47 9.99
CA ASP A 101 17.51 -18.81 11.30
C ASP A 101 16.89 -17.41 11.23
N TYR A 102 17.18 -16.65 10.16
CA TYR A 102 16.59 -15.33 9.93
C TYR A 102 15.08 -15.41 9.81
N LEU A 103 14.56 -16.27 8.92
CA LEU A 103 13.13 -16.43 8.69
C LEU A 103 12.36 -16.74 9.97
N LYS A 104 12.90 -17.66 10.77
CA LYS A 104 12.30 -18.07 12.04
C LYS A 104 12.35 -16.94 13.08
N ARG A 105 13.50 -16.30 13.23
CA ARG A 105 13.72 -15.25 14.23
C ARG A 105 12.82 -14.04 13.96
N GLU A 106 12.68 -13.64 12.68
CA GLU A 106 11.91 -12.47 12.29
C GLU A 106 10.44 -12.79 11.98
N ASN A 107 9.99 -14.03 12.16
CA ASN A 107 8.63 -14.48 11.84
C ASN A 107 8.22 -14.08 10.41
N VAL A 108 9.11 -14.31 9.44
CA VAL A 108 8.90 -13.89 8.04
C VAL A 108 7.79 -14.71 7.42
N SER A 109 6.72 -14.06 6.94
CA SER A 109 5.59 -14.70 6.28
C SER A 109 5.71 -14.70 4.75
N GLY A 110 6.56 -13.85 4.19
CA GLY A 110 6.88 -13.80 2.76
C GLY A 110 8.16 -13.03 2.49
N MET A 111 9.00 -13.52 1.58
CA MET A 111 10.21 -12.85 1.12
C MET A 111 10.48 -13.17 -0.34
N LEU A 112 10.83 -12.16 -1.10
CA LEU A 112 11.28 -12.28 -2.47
C LEU A 112 12.64 -11.57 -2.60
N VAL A 113 13.62 -12.26 -3.15
CA VAL A 113 14.93 -11.70 -3.43
C VAL A 113 15.16 -11.69 -4.93
N LEU A 114 15.36 -10.49 -5.46
CA LEU A 114 15.74 -10.28 -6.85
C LEU A 114 17.23 -10.00 -6.94
N LYS A 115 17.88 -10.60 -7.94
CA LYS A 115 19.25 -10.29 -8.33
C LYS A 115 19.32 -10.17 -9.85
N ASP A 116 19.84 -9.06 -10.33
CA ASP A 116 19.96 -8.77 -11.76
C ASP A 116 18.61 -8.94 -12.50
N GLY A 117 17.51 -8.47 -11.88
CA GLY A 117 16.16 -8.55 -12.41
C GLY A 117 15.51 -9.95 -12.36
N LYS A 118 16.19 -10.96 -11.82
CA LYS A 118 15.69 -12.33 -11.74
C LYS A 118 15.41 -12.77 -10.31
N VAL A 119 14.44 -13.67 -10.13
CA VAL A 119 14.10 -14.23 -8.82
C VAL A 119 15.21 -15.18 -8.37
N ALA A 120 16.07 -14.69 -7.47
CA ALA A 120 17.14 -15.48 -6.86
C ALA A 120 16.64 -16.34 -5.70
N TRP A 121 15.54 -15.93 -5.06
CA TRP A 121 14.93 -16.71 -3.99
C TRP A 121 13.53 -16.22 -3.66
N LYS A 122 12.66 -17.14 -3.27
CA LYS A 122 11.28 -16.87 -2.86
C LYS A 122 10.90 -17.76 -1.70
N TYR A 123 10.29 -17.18 -0.71
CA TYR A 123 9.75 -17.86 0.47
C TYR A 123 8.36 -17.33 0.77
N LEU A 124 7.42 -18.25 0.97
CA LEU A 124 6.06 -17.96 1.42
C LEU A 124 5.74 -18.94 2.55
N ALA A 125 5.26 -18.44 3.66
CA ALA A 125 4.89 -19.22 4.85
C ALA A 125 3.46 -18.90 5.28
N GLU A 126 3.01 -19.53 6.34
CA GLU A 126 1.71 -19.32 6.98
C GLU A 126 0.52 -19.46 6.02
N GLY A 127 0.67 -20.28 4.96
CA GLY A 127 -0.34 -20.43 3.93
C GLY A 127 -0.45 -19.25 2.95
N ASN A 128 0.52 -18.34 2.90
CA ASN A 128 0.61 -17.31 1.87
C ASN A 128 0.88 -17.93 0.50
N THR A 129 0.30 -17.32 -0.53
CA THR A 129 0.48 -17.66 -1.95
C THR A 129 0.87 -16.42 -2.74
N ASP A 130 1.09 -16.56 -4.03
CA ASP A 130 1.38 -15.43 -4.92
C ASP A 130 0.24 -14.43 -5.06
N THR A 131 -0.97 -14.85 -4.71
CA THR A 131 -2.18 -14.03 -4.78
C THR A 131 -2.69 -13.57 -3.42
N THR A 132 -1.97 -13.89 -2.34
CA THR A 132 -2.37 -13.45 -1.01
C THR A 132 -2.24 -11.93 -0.90
N LEU A 133 -3.33 -11.26 -0.53
CA LEU A 133 -3.27 -9.86 -0.15
C LEU A 133 -2.52 -9.72 1.17
N TRP A 134 -1.73 -8.65 1.26
CA TRP A 134 -0.96 -8.33 2.46
C TRP A 134 -0.87 -6.82 2.60
N THR A 135 -1.11 -6.32 3.80
CA THR A 135 -1.03 -4.86 4.02
C THR A 135 0.39 -4.35 3.78
N SER A 136 0.50 -3.28 3.01
CA SER A 136 1.78 -2.62 2.75
C SER A 136 2.28 -1.77 3.91
N ARG A 137 1.36 -1.35 4.79
CA ARG A 137 1.64 -0.35 5.81
C ARG A 137 2.43 0.82 5.20
N SER A 138 3.44 1.31 5.90
CA SER A 138 4.20 2.47 5.46
C SER A 138 5.05 2.28 4.18
N VAL A 139 5.18 1.06 3.66
CA VAL A 139 5.75 0.86 2.32
C VAL A 139 4.90 1.58 1.26
N GLY A 140 3.59 1.73 1.48
CA GLY A 140 2.72 2.55 0.64
C GLY A 140 3.20 3.99 0.44
N LYS A 141 3.90 4.60 1.41
CA LYS A 141 4.49 5.94 1.26
C LYS A 141 5.55 6.00 0.15
N SER A 142 6.32 4.92 -0.02
CA SER A 142 7.30 4.81 -1.12
C SER A 142 6.59 4.71 -2.49
N VAL A 143 5.44 4.04 -2.54
CA VAL A 143 4.61 4.01 -3.76
C VAL A 143 4.10 5.41 -4.09
N VAL A 144 3.57 6.14 -3.10
CA VAL A 144 3.09 7.52 -3.30
C VAL A 144 4.22 8.44 -3.77
N SER A 145 5.43 8.34 -3.18
CA SER A 145 6.57 9.14 -3.64
C SER A 145 7.02 8.78 -5.06
N THR A 146 6.91 7.52 -5.47
CA THR A 146 7.15 7.09 -6.85
C THR A 146 6.14 7.73 -7.81
N LEU A 147 4.87 7.82 -7.41
CA LEU A 147 3.84 8.48 -8.22
C LEU A 147 4.11 9.97 -8.43
N VAL A 148 4.76 10.65 -7.48
CA VAL A 148 5.23 12.04 -7.69
C VAL A 148 6.27 12.09 -8.80
N GLY A 149 7.23 11.16 -8.82
CA GLY A 149 8.22 11.07 -9.89
C GLY A 149 7.58 10.87 -11.27
N ILE A 150 6.57 10.00 -11.35
CA ILE A 150 5.82 9.78 -12.60
C ILE A 150 5.02 11.04 -12.97
N ALA A 151 4.41 11.72 -12.01
CA ALA A 151 3.67 12.96 -12.25
C ALA A 151 4.60 14.08 -12.79
N ILE A 152 5.84 14.15 -12.32
CA ILE A 152 6.86 15.06 -12.87
C ILE A 152 7.21 14.65 -14.31
N GLN A 153 7.48 13.37 -14.55
CA GLN A 153 7.79 12.88 -15.88
C GLN A 153 6.68 13.19 -16.91
N GLN A 154 5.42 13.14 -16.46
CA GLN A 154 4.25 13.42 -17.29
C GLN A 154 3.85 14.91 -17.32
N GLY A 155 4.61 15.79 -16.67
CA GLY A 155 4.35 17.24 -16.64
C GLY A 155 3.12 17.65 -15.82
N LYS A 156 2.62 16.78 -14.94
CA LYS A 156 1.52 17.07 -14.00
C LYS A 156 2.01 17.84 -12.78
N ILE A 157 3.24 17.56 -12.37
CA ILE A 157 4.01 18.29 -11.38
C ILE A 157 5.24 18.85 -12.10
N HIS A 158 5.61 20.08 -11.80
CA HIS A 158 6.70 20.73 -12.52
C HIS A 158 8.07 20.31 -11.95
N SER A 159 8.24 20.35 -10.61
CA SER A 159 9.52 20.07 -9.96
C SER A 159 9.33 19.58 -8.51
N LEU A 160 10.32 18.85 -7.99
CA LEU A 160 10.41 18.55 -6.55
C LEU A 160 10.69 19.81 -5.71
N ASP A 161 11.23 20.85 -6.30
CA ASP A 161 11.51 22.13 -5.63
C ASP A 161 10.29 23.07 -5.62
N ASP A 162 9.19 22.70 -6.28
CA ASP A 162 7.94 23.46 -6.21
C ASP A 162 7.41 23.49 -4.77
N LEU A 163 6.92 24.66 -4.38
CA LEU A 163 6.17 24.80 -3.13
C LEU A 163 4.86 24.01 -3.22
N ILE A 164 4.53 23.29 -2.18
CA ILE A 164 3.27 22.52 -2.12
C ILE A 164 2.04 23.43 -2.27
N THR A 165 2.16 24.71 -1.92
CA THR A 165 1.11 25.73 -2.10
C THR A 165 0.83 26.08 -3.56
N VAL A 166 1.62 25.62 -4.51
CA VAL A 166 1.32 25.70 -5.95
C VAL A 166 0.15 24.78 -6.28
N TYR A 167 0.11 23.61 -5.67
CA TYR A 167 -0.92 22.59 -5.89
C TYR A 167 -2.08 22.70 -4.90
N GLU A 168 -1.79 23.19 -3.68
CA GLU A 168 -2.77 23.45 -2.64
C GLU A 168 -2.67 24.89 -2.12
N PRO A 169 -3.25 25.87 -2.82
CA PRO A 169 -3.18 27.29 -2.43
C PRO A 169 -3.74 27.60 -1.04
N GLU A 170 -4.64 26.77 -0.53
CA GLU A 170 -5.25 26.90 0.79
C GLU A 170 -4.25 26.68 1.94
N LEU A 171 -3.09 26.10 1.66
CA LEU A 171 -2.01 25.93 2.64
C LEU A 171 -1.21 27.20 2.87
N LYS A 172 -1.41 28.26 2.06
CA LYS A 172 -0.76 29.57 2.30
C LYS A 172 -1.18 30.14 3.65
N GLY A 173 -0.18 30.63 4.39
CA GLY A 173 -0.37 31.17 5.74
C GLY A 173 -0.55 30.10 6.82
N THR A 174 -0.51 28.82 6.50
CA THR A 174 -0.46 27.71 7.47
C THR A 174 0.97 27.29 7.79
N ALA A 175 1.15 26.32 8.68
CA ALA A 175 2.47 25.74 8.96
C ALA A 175 3.11 25.06 7.72
N TRP A 176 2.34 24.76 6.69
CA TRP A 176 2.81 24.15 5.46
C TRP A 176 3.30 25.16 4.41
N ASP A 177 3.08 26.44 4.63
CA ASP A 177 3.56 27.49 3.71
C ASP A 177 5.10 27.49 3.64
N GLY A 178 5.65 27.60 2.43
CA GLY A 178 7.09 27.55 2.19
C GLY A 178 7.71 26.14 2.19
N VAL A 179 6.92 25.07 2.33
CA VAL A 179 7.40 23.68 2.20
C VAL A 179 7.43 23.29 0.73
N THR A 180 8.52 22.66 0.27
CA THR A 180 8.62 22.07 -1.07
C THR A 180 8.14 20.62 -1.09
N LEU A 181 7.79 20.10 -2.28
CA LEU A 181 7.51 18.68 -2.47
C LEU A 181 8.67 17.79 -2.02
N LYS A 182 9.90 18.20 -2.29
CA LYS A 182 11.11 17.50 -1.84
C LYS A 182 11.16 17.37 -0.32
N GLN A 183 10.95 18.45 0.40
CA GLN A 183 10.96 18.47 1.86
C GLN A 183 9.81 17.62 2.45
N LEU A 184 8.65 17.62 1.79
CA LEU A 184 7.51 16.79 2.20
C LEU A 184 7.83 15.29 2.04
N ILE A 185 8.35 14.86 0.89
CA ILE A 185 8.77 13.48 0.60
C ILE A 185 9.88 13.01 1.57
N GLN A 186 10.81 13.90 1.89
CA GLN A 186 11.95 13.61 2.78
C GLN A 186 11.60 13.65 4.27
N HIS A 187 10.36 13.95 4.61
CA HIS A 187 9.94 14.15 6.02
C HIS A 187 10.75 15.26 6.73
N THR A 188 11.04 16.34 6.01
CA THR A 188 11.74 17.51 6.53
C THR A 188 10.92 18.80 6.43
N SER A 189 9.59 18.68 6.49
CA SER A 189 8.69 19.83 6.38
C SER A 189 8.85 20.85 7.52
N GLY A 190 9.36 20.44 8.68
CA GLY A 190 9.42 21.24 9.89
C GLY A 190 8.05 21.46 10.56
N VAL A 191 6.98 20.85 10.06
CA VAL A 191 5.64 20.87 10.64
C VAL A 191 5.57 19.83 11.76
N GLU A 192 4.94 20.20 12.85
CA GLU A 192 4.73 19.33 14.01
C GLU A 192 4.02 18.04 13.63
N TRP A 193 4.54 16.89 14.11
CA TRP A 193 3.86 15.62 14.01
C TRP A 193 4.27 14.67 15.13
N ASN A 194 3.28 14.19 15.90
CA ASN A 194 3.47 13.13 16.89
C ASN A 194 2.99 11.80 16.29
N GLU A 195 3.95 10.91 15.99
CA GLU A 195 3.70 9.56 15.44
C GLU A 195 3.71 8.48 16.54
N ASP A 196 3.61 8.83 17.82
CA ASP A 196 3.60 7.84 18.90
C ASP A 196 2.34 6.97 18.80
N TYR A 197 2.55 5.70 18.44
CA TYR A 197 1.49 4.71 18.28
C TYR A 197 0.87 4.27 19.61
N THR A 198 1.53 4.55 20.73
CA THR A 198 1.07 4.19 22.08
C THR A 198 0.30 5.32 22.76
N ASP A 199 0.46 6.54 22.30
CA ASP A 199 -0.25 7.71 22.81
C ASP A 199 -1.61 7.88 22.09
N PRO A 200 -2.75 7.70 22.79
CA PRO A 200 -4.08 7.87 22.20
C PRO A 200 -4.41 9.32 21.81
N GLN A 201 -3.59 10.29 22.21
CA GLN A 201 -3.72 11.71 21.87
C GLN A 201 -2.75 12.12 20.75
N SER A 202 -1.87 11.24 20.29
CA SER A 202 -0.95 11.53 19.20
C SER A 202 -1.69 11.96 17.93
N HIS A 203 -0.99 12.68 17.06
CA HIS A 203 -1.56 13.06 15.76
C HIS A 203 -1.90 11.82 14.94
N PHE A 204 -1.07 10.77 15.00
CA PHE A 204 -1.33 9.50 14.35
C PHE A 204 -2.61 8.83 14.87
N ALA A 205 -2.79 8.73 16.20
CA ALA A 205 -3.99 8.13 16.78
C ALA A 205 -5.27 8.91 16.42
N ARG A 206 -5.19 10.23 16.32
CA ARG A 206 -6.30 11.08 15.89
C ARG A 206 -6.60 10.89 14.40
N LEU A 207 -5.58 10.75 13.54
CA LEU A 207 -5.72 10.49 12.12
C LEU A 207 -6.41 9.14 11.89
N THR A 208 -5.94 8.07 12.52
CA THR A 208 -6.54 6.73 12.36
C THR A 208 -7.99 6.65 12.85
N LYS A 209 -8.35 7.43 13.88
CA LYS A 209 -9.75 7.56 14.29
C LYS A 209 -10.61 8.20 13.19
N CYS A 210 -10.08 9.20 12.47
CA CYS A 210 -10.79 9.81 11.34
C CYS A 210 -11.01 8.79 10.21
N GLU A 211 -10.01 7.98 9.88
CA GLU A 211 -10.08 7.01 8.78
C GLU A 211 -11.15 5.94 8.98
N ALA A 212 -11.50 5.65 10.23
CA ALA A 212 -12.52 4.66 10.57
C ALA A 212 -13.99 5.14 10.35
N HIS A 213 -14.22 6.40 9.94
CA HIS A 213 -15.55 6.98 9.88
C HIS A 213 -15.88 7.59 8.49
N PRO A 214 -17.19 7.65 8.12
CA PRO A 214 -17.62 8.44 6.98
C PRO A 214 -17.14 9.90 7.10
N GLY A 215 -16.65 10.48 6.00
CA GLY A 215 -16.07 11.83 6.03
C GLY A 215 -14.61 11.88 6.47
N ALA A 216 -13.90 10.74 6.43
CA ALA A 216 -12.49 10.60 6.75
C ALA A 216 -11.63 11.71 6.16
N TYR A 217 -11.79 12.03 4.88
CA TYR A 217 -11.03 13.07 4.19
C TYR A 217 -11.09 14.44 4.92
N ALA A 218 -12.28 14.95 5.19
CA ALA A 218 -12.44 16.25 5.85
C ALA A 218 -11.88 16.25 7.28
N CYS A 219 -12.04 15.13 7.99
CA CYS A 219 -11.52 14.93 9.33
C CYS A 219 -9.99 14.93 9.35
N VAL A 220 -9.35 14.13 8.49
CA VAL A 220 -7.88 14.06 8.38
C VAL A 220 -7.32 15.40 7.92
N ARG A 221 -7.92 16.01 6.89
CA ARG A 221 -7.51 17.32 6.39
C ARG A 221 -7.49 18.37 7.49
N LYS A 222 -8.54 18.44 8.32
CA LYS A 222 -8.61 19.37 9.44
C LYS A 222 -7.45 19.18 10.45
N ILE A 223 -7.08 17.93 10.72
CA ILE A 223 -5.93 17.64 11.60
C ILE A 223 -4.65 18.13 10.93
N VAL A 224 -4.38 17.68 9.70
CA VAL A 224 -3.12 17.93 9.00
C VAL A 224 -2.90 19.43 8.74
N THR A 225 -3.92 20.15 8.30
CA THR A 225 -3.79 21.60 8.01
C THR A 225 -3.79 22.48 9.25
N GLY A 226 -4.24 21.97 10.39
CA GLY A 226 -4.28 22.68 11.68
C GLY A 226 -3.02 22.53 12.53
N LEU A 227 -1.97 21.86 12.04
CA LEU A 227 -0.71 21.67 12.77
C LEU A 227 0.10 22.95 12.87
N ALA A 228 1.01 23.00 13.84
CA ALA A 228 1.93 24.11 14.03
C ALA A 228 3.28 23.85 13.34
N ARG A 229 4.05 24.90 13.05
CA ARG A 229 5.45 24.78 12.61
C ARG A 229 6.35 24.69 13.84
N GLN A 230 7.22 23.69 13.89
CA GLN A 230 8.22 23.51 14.95
C GLN A 230 9.61 23.96 14.51
N HIS A 231 9.98 23.69 13.23
CA HIS A 231 11.31 23.96 12.72
C HIS A 231 11.22 24.59 11.33
N PRO A 232 12.25 25.31 10.89
CA PRO A 232 12.36 25.69 9.48
C PRO A 232 12.31 24.46 8.57
N ALA A 233 11.67 24.59 7.42
CA ALA A 233 11.57 23.51 6.46
C ALA A 233 12.97 23.15 5.89
N GLY A 234 13.28 21.85 5.85
CA GLY A 234 14.55 21.31 5.38
C GLY A 234 15.60 21.05 6.46
N GLU A 235 15.43 21.55 7.67
CA GLU A 235 16.48 21.46 8.70
C GLU A 235 16.42 20.17 9.54
N GLN A 236 15.22 19.69 9.83
CA GLN A 236 15.07 18.53 10.70
C GLN A 236 14.20 17.45 10.09
N TRP A 237 14.71 16.21 10.15
CA TRP A 237 13.92 15.04 9.78
C TRP A 237 12.93 14.67 10.91
N SER A 238 11.67 14.51 10.54
CA SER A 238 10.60 14.05 11.43
C SER A 238 9.60 13.22 10.65
N TYR A 239 9.55 11.92 10.92
CA TYR A 239 8.62 11.03 10.22
C TYR A 239 7.18 11.47 10.44
N SER A 240 6.40 11.58 9.36
CA SER A 240 5.04 12.10 9.41
C SER A 240 4.09 11.34 8.47
N SER A 241 3.16 10.57 9.05
CA SER A 241 2.05 9.99 8.28
C SER A 241 1.10 11.06 7.77
N GLY A 242 0.90 12.16 8.51
CA GLY A 242 0.10 13.29 8.06
C GLY A 242 0.71 14.00 6.84
N GLY A 243 2.03 14.17 6.82
CA GLY A 243 2.73 14.69 5.64
C GLY A 243 2.62 13.77 4.41
N ALA A 244 2.69 12.46 4.62
CA ALA A 244 2.49 11.50 3.54
C ALA A 244 1.05 11.48 3.02
N TRP A 245 0.06 11.65 3.89
CA TRP A 245 -1.33 11.83 3.49
C TRP A 245 -1.51 13.08 2.63
N LEU A 246 -0.93 14.21 3.07
CA LEU A 246 -0.97 15.47 2.31
C LEU A 246 -0.33 15.33 0.92
N LEU A 247 0.73 14.54 0.80
CA LEU A 247 1.36 14.25 -0.48
C LEU A 247 0.40 13.52 -1.44
N GLY A 248 -0.43 12.63 -0.92
CA GLY A 248 -1.50 11.99 -1.69
C GLY A 248 -2.55 12.99 -2.18
N ASP A 249 -2.99 13.91 -1.31
CA ASP A 249 -3.96 14.97 -1.65
C ASP A 249 -3.39 15.91 -2.75
N ILE A 250 -2.12 16.29 -2.64
CA ILE A 250 -1.42 17.07 -3.67
C ILE A 250 -1.40 16.35 -5.02
N LEU A 251 -1.14 15.04 -5.03
CA LEU A 251 -1.16 14.23 -6.26
C LEU A 251 -2.55 14.22 -6.91
N GLU A 252 -3.61 14.05 -6.13
CA GLU A 252 -4.98 14.09 -6.66
C GLU A 252 -5.30 15.43 -7.31
N ARG A 253 -4.88 16.54 -6.70
CA ARG A 253 -5.07 17.88 -7.25
C ARG A 253 -4.24 18.14 -8.50
N ALA A 254 -2.97 17.72 -8.48
CA ALA A 254 -2.07 17.92 -9.62
C ALA A 254 -2.47 17.09 -10.84
N THR A 255 -3.00 15.90 -10.63
CA THR A 255 -3.39 14.96 -11.69
C THR A 255 -4.84 15.12 -12.14
N GLY A 256 -5.71 15.61 -11.25
CA GLY A 256 -7.16 15.67 -11.44
C GLY A 256 -7.83 14.28 -11.32
N MET A 257 -7.15 13.31 -10.73
CA MET A 257 -7.62 11.94 -10.57
C MET A 257 -7.54 11.53 -9.09
N SER A 258 -8.37 10.56 -8.66
CA SER A 258 -8.17 9.94 -7.36
C SER A 258 -6.81 9.23 -7.31
N LEU A 259 -6.21 9.15 -6.12
CA LEU A 259 -4.90 8.51 -5.95
C LEU A 259 -4.91 7.05 -6.43
N ALA A 260 -6.00 6.31 -6.19
CA ALA A 260 -6.17 4.94 -6.66
C ALA A 260 -6.22 4.87 -8.19
N ALA A 261 -7.00 5.73 -8.86
CA ALA A 261 -7.06 5.78 -10.31
C ALA A 261 -5.71 6.18 -10.93
N TRP A 262 -5.01 7.13 -10.32
CA TRP A 262 -3.68 7.52 -10.76
C TRP A 262 -2.65 6.40 -10.58
N LEU A 263 -2.65 5.72 -9.44
CA LEU A 263 -1.81 4.55 -9.19
C LEU A 263 -2.04 3.45 -10.23
N GLU A 264 -3.32 3.13 -10.51
CA GLU A 264 -3.68 2.14 -11.50
C GLU A 264 -3.12 2.50 -12.88
N GLN A 265 -3.44 3.69 -13.36
CA GLN A 265 -3.09 4.12 -14.72
C GLN A 265 -1.60 4.35 -14.91
N ALA A 266 -0.95 4.97 -13.93
CA ALA A 266 0.41 5.48 -14.10
C ALA A 266 1.50 4.48 -13.70
N LEU A 267 1.20 3.56 -12.81
CA LEU A 267 2.18 2.61 -12.29
C LEU A 267 1.73 1.15 -12.40
N TRP A 268 0.53 0.78 -11.95
CA TRP A 268 0.14 -0.62 -11.77
C TRP A 268 -0.22 -1.32 -13.07
N GLN A 269 -0.86 -0.62 -14.02
CA GLN A 269 -1.18 -1.20 -15.33
C GLN A 269 0.04 -1.30 -16.24
N PRO A 270 1.00 -0.33 -16.26
CA PRO A 270 2.20 -0.43 -17.12
C PRO A 270 3.26 -1.40 -16.57
N ALA A 271 3.30 -1.68 -15.26
CA ALA A 271 4.31 -2.53 -14.63
C ALA A 271 3.97 -4.01 -14.74
#